data_689a9880cfb31e7690d4127084ac66b6
#
_entry.id   689a9880cfb31e7690d4127084ac66b6
#
_cell.length_a   1.000
_cell.length_b   1.000
_cell.length_c   1.000
_cell.angle_alpha   90.00
_cell.angle_beta   90.00
_cell.angle_gamma   90.00
#
_symmetry.space_group_name_H-M   'P 1'
#
loop_
_entity.id
_entity.type
_entity.pdbx_description
1 polymer ?
#
loop_
_entity_poly.entity_id
_entity_poly.type
_entity_poly.pdbx_seq_one_letter_code
_entity_poly.pdbx_strand_id
1 'polypeptide(L)'
;MRTNALRLKTASIFSVDTKHVGVLDGVRALGVLCVLWFHFWQQTWLMPMYATPFLSWAGVQRINPDVLRRVGYLCVDLMLLLSAFVLYLPYARRRFCGTQVDPVSTFFKKRFARIVPSYLFAVIVMYAVAMAQGAYKGKAVFALKDLLTHLTFTQMLFNDTYLFTGITAVMWTVCIEVALYLVFPLLANAFGRRPLLTYGVMVLFGVWFTICVSPAFGEPRIMVNRFLTFLPVFANGMMAAHLYVWYAERVRHKAIPSILGTIAAAASLYMIFRLFRSCAAAGDASHQQVWQMQNRMFLSLAFTVFLLGASISMKPVRKILDNKVLSAIAAVSYNLYLWHQWLIVKLCSALGAKSGADIANGGVSMQWTVTITGLTVAFAVAALITYGIEKPVSRLILNTGREN
;
A
#
# COMPACT_ATOMS: atom_id res chain seq x y z
N MET A 1 34.08 -1.15 34.44
CA MET A 1 33.73 -0.30 33.28
C MET A 1 33.29 -1.08 32.03
N ARG A 2 33.94 -2.17 31.60
CA ARG A 2 33.56 -2.97 30.40
C ARG A 2 32.16 -3.61 30.49
N THR A 3 31.72 -4.08 31.66
CA THR A 3 30.39 -4.68 31.85
C THR A 3 29.24 -3.71 31.72
N ASN A 4 29.42 -2.44 32.16
CA ASN A 4 28.39 -1.40 32.00
C ASN A 4 28.27 -0.91 30.55
N ALA A 5 29.40 -0.81 29.83
CA ALA A 5 29.40 -0.45 28.41
C ALA A 5 28.74 -1.55 27.53
N LEU A 6 28.94 -2.83 27.89
CA LEU A 6 28.26 -3.95 27.20
C LEU A 6 26.75 -3.95 27.47
N ARG A 7 26.32 -3.71 28.73
CA ARG A 7 24.91 -3.59 29.10
C ARG A 7 24.21 -2.39 28.44
N LEU A 8 24.89 -1.24 28.32
CA LEU A 8 24.38 -0.07 27.62
C LEU A 8 24.28 -0.32 26.10
N LYS A 9 25.26 -1.00 25.51
CA LYS A 9 25.25 -1.38 24.09
C LYS A 9 24.15 -2.40 23.76
N THR A 10 23.96 -3.42 24.60
CA THR A 10 22.90 -4.41 24.45
C THR A 10 21.50 -3.80 24.67
N ALA A 11 21.34 -2.91 25.64
CA ALA A 11 20.07 -2.20 25.83
C ALA A 11 19.66 -1.36 24.61
N SER A 12 20.62 -0.75 23.89
CA SER A 12 20.36 0.05 22.70
C SER A 12 19.92 -0.77 21.49
N ILE A 13 20.31 -2.06 21.39
CA ILE A 13 19.93 -2.96 20.29
C ILE A 13 18.44 -3.32 20.34
N PHE A 14 17.85 -3.40 21.54
CA PHE A 14 16.48 -3.81 21.77
C PHE A 14 15.50 -2.65 22.04
N SER A 15 15.99 -1.39 22.00
CA SER A 15 15.12 -0.22 22.22
C SER A 15 14.11 -0.08 21.08
N VAL A 16 12.87 0.29 21.42
CA VAL A 16 11.76 0.52 20.49
C VAL A 16 11.22 1.92 20.74
N ASP A 17 11.01 2.69 19.67
CA ASP A 17 10.49 4.07 19.73
C ASP A 17 9.02 4.10 19.30
N THR A 18 8.15 4.61 20.17
CA THR A 18 6.73 4.80 19.86
C THR A 18 6.45 6.09 19.12
N LYS A 19 7.38 7.05 19.11
CA LYS A 19 7.19 8.34 18.42
C LYS A 19 7.48 8.21 16.93
N HIS A 20 8.51 7.47 16.56
CA HIS A 20 8.89 7.22 15.17
C HIS A 20 9.13 5.73 14.93
N VAL A 21 8.34 5.14 14.06
CA VAL A 21 8.43 3.73 13.67
C VAL A 21 8.99 3.68 12.24
N GLY A 22 10.31 3.86 12.08
CA GLY A 22 10.97 3.99 10.79
C GLY A 22 10.77 2.79 9.85
N VAL A 23 10.56 1.60 10.42
CA VAL A 23 10.19 0.38 9.67
C VAL A 23 8.94 0.56 8.80
N LEU A 24 7.97 1.41 9.22
CA LEU A 24 6.74 1.66 8.44
C LEU A 24 7.04 2.29 7.08
N ASP A 25 8.01 3.19 7.01
CA ASP A 25 8.41 3.82 5.75
C ASP A 25 9.02 2.78 4.81
N GLY A 26 9.89 1.91 5.34
CA GLY A 26 10.47 0.82 4.57
C GLY A 26 9.42 -0.16 4.03
N VAL A 27 8.49 -0.57 4.87
CA VAL A 27 7.41 -1.49 4.45
C VAL A 27 6.50 -0.82 3.41
N ARG A 28 6.20 0.48 3.57
CA ARG A 28 5.43 1.26 2.58
C ARG A 28 6.17 1.34 1.24
N ALA A 29 7.46 1.64 1.28
CA ALA A 29 8.30 1.72 0.08
C ALA A 29 8.32 0.37 -0.67
N LEU A 30 8.55 -0.73 0.04
CA LEU A 30 8.51 -2.07 -0.56
C LEU A 30 7.13 -2.40 -1.14
N GLY A 31 6.06 -2.07 -0.42
CA GLY A 31 4.68 -2.28 -0.89
C GLY A 31 4.40 -1.57 -2.21
N VAL A 32 4.72 -0.28 -2.30
CA VAL A 32 4.50 0.47 -3.55
C VAL A 32 5.38 -0.04 -4.68
N LEU A 33 6.64 -0.40 -4.41
CA LEU A 33 7.55 -0.96 -5.42
C LEU A 33 7.04 -2.30 -5.99
N CYS A 34 6.47 -3.17 -5.16
CA CYS A 34 5.84 -4.42 -5.63
C CYS A 34 4.65 -4.14 -6.57
N VAL A 35 3.81 -3.15 -6.23
CA VAL A 35 2.68 -2.75 -7.09
C VAL A 35 3.17 -2.16 -8.41
N LEU A 36 4.19 -1.28 -8.37
CA LEU A 36 4.80 -0.73 -9.57
C LEU A 36 5.36 -1.84 -10.46
N TRP A 37 6.13 -2.76 -9.89
CA TRP A 37 6.72 -3.87 -10.62
C TRP A 37 5.67 -4.71 -11.35
N PHE A 38 4.55 -5.01 -10.69
CA PHE A 38 3.42 -5.70 -11.30
C PHE A 38 2.85 -4.95 -12.51
N HIS A 39 2.55 -3.64 -12.38
CA HIS A 39 1.97 -2.86 -13.48
C HIS A 39 2.95 -2.59 -14.61
N PHE A 40 4.23 -2.44 -14.31
CA PHE A 40 5.27 -2.30 -15.33
C PHE A 40 5.45 -3.58 -16.11
N TRP A 41 5.48 -4.73 -15.41
CA TRP A 41 5.51 -6.02 -16.10
C TRP A 41 4.31 -6.21 -17.02
N GLN A 42 3.10 -5.83 -16.62
CA GLN A 42 1.93 -5.93 -17.49
C GLN A 42 2.10 -5.20 -18.83
N GLN A 43 2.90 -4.14 -18.87
CA GLN A 43 3.14 -3.31 -20.05
C GLN A 43 4.40 -3.69 -20.83
N THR A 44 5.33 -4.43 -20.25
CA THR A 44 6.63 -4.71 -20.87
C THR A 44 6.92 -6.20 -21.06
N TRP A 45 6.17 -7.06 -20.37
CA TRP A 45 6.39 -8.51 -20.31
C TRP A 45 7.84 -8.88 -19.98
N LEU A 46 8.52 -8.09 -19.16
CA LEU A 46 9.91 -8.27 -18.78
C LEU A 46 10.18 -9.71 -18.32
N MET A 47 11.27 -10.28 -18.77
CA MET A 47 11.64 -11.69 -18.53
C MET A 47 11.61 -12.06 -17.05
N PRO A 48 11.08 -13.24 -16.68
CA PRO A 48 10.93 -13.65 -15.28
C PRO A 48 12.22 -14.14 -14.62
N MET A 49 13.23 -14.54 -15.41
CA MET A 49 14.47 -15.12 -14.91
C MET A 49 15.68 -14.33 -15.36
N TYR A 50 16.60 -14.10 -14.44
CA TYR A 50 17.85 -13.37 -14.66
C TYR A 50 19.02 -14.22 -14.25
N ALA A 51 20.05 -14.28 -15.10
CA ALA A 51 21.33 -14.90 -14.76
C ALA A 51 22.02 -14.10 -13.63
N THR A 52 22.54 -14.80 -12.65
CA THR A 52 23.22 -14.21 -11.48
C THR A 52 24.63 -14.75 -11.31
N PRO A 53 25.55 -14.48 -12.27
CA PRO A 53 26.91 -15.03 -12.23
C PRO A 53 27.63 -14.64 -10.93
N PHE A 54 27.33 -13.48 -10.35
CA PHE A 54 27.90 -13.00 -9.08
C PHE A 54 27.44 -13.78 -7.84
N LEU A 55 26.40 -14.62 -7.95
CA LEU A 55 25.91 -15.52 -6.89
C LEU A 55 26.24 -16.98 -7.16
N SER A 56 26.98 -17.29 -8.23
CA SER A 56 27.32 -18.67 -8.60
C SER A 56 28.11 -19.41 -7.49
N TRP A 57 28.91 -18.67 -6.71
CA TRP A 57 29.62 -19.20 -5.53
C TRP A 57 28.69 -19.74 -4.45
N ALA A 58 27.43 -19.24 -4.38
CA ALA A 58 26.39 -19.69 -3.46
C ALA A 58 25.44 -20.72 -4.11
N GLY A 59 25.76 -21.23 -5.29
CA GLY A 59 24.92 -22.16 -6.05
C GLY A 59 23.71 -21.50 -6.72
N VAL A 60 23.57 -20.17 -6.68
CA VAL A 60 22.46 -19.44 -7.29
C VAL A 60 22.86 -18.97 -8.67
N GLN A 61 22.44 -19.70 -9.71
CA GLN A 61 22.76 -19.38 -11.10
C GLN A 61 21.71 -18.45 -11.73
N ARG A 62 20.48 -18.45 -11.25
CA ARG A 62 19.35 -17.65 -11.78
C ARG A 62 18.41 -17.24 -10.67
N ILE A 63 17.90 -16.00 -10.74
CA ILE A 63 16.81 -15.51 -9.88
C ILE A 63 15.54 -15.45 -10.72
N ASN A 64 14.45 -15.98 -10.18
CA ASN A 64 13.12 -15.92 -10.79
C ASN A 64 12.19 -15.06 -9.95
N PRO A 65 12.03 -13.75 -10.26
CA PRO A 65 11.09 -12.86 -9.61
C PRO A 65 9.65 -12.97 -10.15
N ASP A 66 9.31 -14.03 -10.87
CA ASP A 66 8.01 -14.22 -11.55
C ASP A 66 6.81 -14.03 -10.60
N VAL A 67 6.96 -14.50 -9.37
CA VAL A 67 5.91 -14.35 -8.35
C VAL A 67 5.56 -12.88 -8.11
N LEU A 68 6.56 -11.99 -7.94
CA LEU A 68 6.32 -10.56 -7.68
C LEU A 68 5.69 -9.85 -8.87
N ARG A 69 6.09 -10.18 -10.09
CA ARG A 69 5.51 -9.58 -11.30
C ARG A 69 4.06 -9.97 -11.51
N ARG A 70 3.65 -11.19 -11.09
CA ARG A 70 2.29 -11.70 -11.31
C ARG A 70 1.31 -11.29 -10.22
N VAL A 71 1.76 -11.08 -9.00
CA VAL A 71 0.87 -10.86 -7.84
C VAL A 71 1.30 -9.68 -6.96
N GLY A 72 2.17 -8.80 -7.44
CA GLY A 72 2.60 -7.61 -6.70
C GLY A 72 1.44 -6.68 -6.28
N TYR A 73 0.31 -6.73 -6.98
CA TYR A 73 -0.91 -6.00 -6.62
C TYR A 73 -1.47 -6.39 -5.24
N LEU A 74 -1.17 -7.57 -4.72
CA LEU A 74 -1.57 -7.99 -3.36
C LEU A 74 -0.98 -7.08 -2.28
N CYS A 75 0.10 -6.35 -2.57
CA CYS A 75 0.67 -5.37 -1.65
C CYS A 75 -0.22 -4.13 -1.43
N VAL A 76 -1.30 -3.97 -2.19
CA VAL A 76 -2.35 -2.97 -1.88
C VAL A 76 -2.98 -3.26 -0.52
N ASP A 77 -3.24 -4.53 -0.19
CA ASP A 77 -3.75 -4.94 1.12
C ASP A 77 -2.76 -4.53 2.24
N LEU A 78 -1.44 -4.70 2.01
CA LEU A 78 -0.40 -4.23 2.93
C LEU A 78 -0.42 -2.69 3.10
N MET A 79 -0.61 -1.94 2.03
CA MET A 79 -0.67 -0.47 2.09
C MET A 79 -1.88 0.02 2.90
N LEU A 80 -3.05 -0.61 2.75
CA LEU A 80 -4.24 -0.30 3.54
C LEU A 80 -4.08 -0.71 5.01
N LEU A 81 -3.43 -1.83 5.29
CA LEU A 81 -3.05 -2.25 6.65
C LEU A 81 -2.13 -1.23 7.32
N LEU A 82 -1.11 -0.75 6.60
CA LEU A 82 -0.21 0.31 7.07
C LEU A 82 -0.94 1.63 7.31
N SER A 83 -1.90 1.99 6.45
CA SER A 83 -2.74 3.17 6.66
C SER A 83 -3.51 3.05 7.98
N ALA A 84 -4.16 1.90 8.22
CA ALA A 84 -4.87 1.64 9.47
C ALA A 84 -3.94 1.69 10.71
N PHE A 85 -2.73 1.13 10.60
CA PHE A 85 -1.73 1.18 11.66
C PHE A 85 -1.37 2.63 12.03
N VAL A 86 -0.98 3.43 11.03
CA VAL A 86 -0.58 4.83 11.23
C VAL A 86 -1.73 5.68 11.76
N LEU A 87 -2.95 5.45 11.27
CA LEU A 87 -4.14 6.17 11.73
C LEU A 87 -4.47 5.86 13.19
N TYR A 88 -4.37 4.59 13.60
CA TYR A 88 -4.74 4.19 14.95
C TYR A 88 -3.60 4.40 15.97
N LEU A 89 -2.37 4.59 15.55
CA LEU A 89 -1.21 4.77 16.42
C LEU A 89 -1.39 5.90 17.48
N PRO A 90 -1.95 7.10 17.17
CA PRO A 90 -2.24 8.13 18.19
C PRO A 90 -3.25 7.67 19.24
N TYR A 91 -4.27 6.90 18.85
CA TYR A 91 -5.29 6.37 19.76
C TYR A 91 -4.72 5.29 20.69
N ALA A 92 -3.84 4.43 20.16
CA ALA A 92 -3.10 3.47 20.97
C ALA A 92 -2.19 4.18 22.01
N ARG A 93 -1.49 5.23 21.59
CA ARG A 93 -0.68 6.07 22.51
C ARG A 93 -1.54 6.75 23.57
N ARG A 94 -2.72 7.28 23.22
CA ARG A 94 -3.67 7.80 24.21
C ARG A 94 -4.00 6.77 25.27
N ARG A 95 -4.23 5.52 24.87
CA ARG A 95 -4.60 4.44 25.79
C ARG A 95 -3.46 4.04 26.73
N PHE A 96 -2.23 3.94 26.24
CA PHE A 96 -1.10 3.39 27.00
C PHE A 96 -0.14 4.44 27.56
N CYS A 97 -0.05 5.62 26.93
CA CYS A 97 0.87 6.70 27.30
C CYS A 97 0.14 7.97 27.79
N GLY A 98 -1.21 8.01 27.76
CA GLY A 98 -1.97 9.19 28.17
C GLY A 98 -1.86 10.40 27.22
N THR A 99 -1.35 10.23 25.99
CA THR A 99 -1.20 11.34 25.02
C THR A 99 -2.56 11.81 24.50
N GLN A 100 -2.63 13.07 24.10
CA GLN A 100 -3.83 13.62 23.47
C GLN A 100 -3.95 13.16 22.00
N VAL A 101 -5.19 13.05 21.53
CA VAL A 101 -5.52 12.77 20.12
C VAL A 101 -6.17 14.02 19.54
N ASP A 102 -5.83 14.31 18.29
CA ASP A 102 -6.42 15.43 17.58
C ASP A 102 -7.97 15.34 17.53
N PRO A 103 -8.67 16.48 17.56
CA PRO A 103 -10.10 16.54 17.27
C PRO A 103 -10.43 15.93 15.91
N VAL A 104 -11.66 15.42 15.77
CA VAL A 104 -12.14 14.79 14.50
C VAL A 104 -12.03 15.77 13.32
N SER A 105 -12.30 17.04 13.52
CA SER A 105 -12.14 18.08 12.49
C SER A 105 -10.69 18.20 12.02
N THR A 106 -9.74 18.22 12.94
CA THR A 106 -8.30 18.25 12.62
C THR A 106 -7.86 16.96 11.91
N PHE A 107 -8.41 15.81 12.30
CA PHE A 107 -8.17 14.56 11.59
C PHE A 107 -8.57 14.68 10.12
N PHE A 108 -9.81 15.09 9.82
CA PHE A 108 -10.28 15.24 8.44
C PHE A 108 -9.49 16.31 7.68
N LYS A 109 -9.17 17.45 8.31
CA LYS A 109 -8.33 18.49 7.70
C LYS A 109 -6.97 17.96 7.26
N LYS A 110 -6.29 17.17 8.13
CA LYS A 110 -5.00 16.53 7.81
C LYS A 110 -5.11 15.50 6.68
N ARG A 111 -6.19 14.70 6.63
CA ARG A 111 -6.40 13.70 5.55
C ARG A 111 -6.73 14.38 4.22
N PHE A 112 -7.62 15.38 4.25
CA PHE A 112 -7.94 16.20 3.08
C PHE A 112 -6.67 16.83 2.48
N ALA A 113 -5.89 17.53 3.30
CA ALA A 113 -4.67 18.20 2.87
C ALA A 113 -3.64 17.25 2.23
N ARG A 114 -3.61 15.98 2.68
CA ARG A 114 -2.68 14.97 2.17
C ARG A 114 -3.12 14.33 0.85
N ILE A 115 -4.42 14.05 0.68
CA ILE A 115 -4.92 13.22 -0.43
C ILE A 115 -5.46 14.08 -1.55
N VAL A 116 -6.36 15.00 -1.22
CA VAL A 116 -7.24 15.64 -2.20
C VAL A 116 -6.48 16.49 -3.23
N PRO A 117 -5.49 17.31 -2.88
CA PRO A 117 -4.81 18.16 -3.87
C PRO A 117 -4.15 17.36 -5.00
N SER A 118 -3.33 16.36 -4.65
CA SER A 118 -2.65 15.52 -5.64
C SER A 118 -3.62 14.66 -6.44
N TYR A 119 -4.66 14.14 -5.78
CA TYR A 119 -5.67 13.33 -6.43
C TYR A 119 -6.46 14.12 -7.48
N LEU A 120 -6.99 15.29 -7.11
CA LEU A 120 -7.73 16.13 -8.05
C LEU A 120 -6.86 16.58 -9.22
N PHE A 121 -5.59 16.97 -8.95
CA PHE A 121 -4.65 17.29 -9.99
C PHE A 121 -4.47 16.12 -10.98
N ALA A 122 -4.28 14.91 -10.48
CA ALA A 122 -4.15 13.72 -11.32
C ALA A 122 -5.43 13.44 -12.13
N VAL A 123 -6.60 13.50 -11.50
CA VAL A 123 -7.90 13.30 -12.18
C VAL A 123 -8.06 14.30 -13.34
N ILE A 124 -7.83 15.60 -13.08
CA ILE A 124 -8.01 16.64 -14.09
C ILE A 124 -7.05 16.44 -15.26
N VAL A 125 -5.76 16.20 -14.99
CA VAL A 125 -4.75 16.02 -16.06
C VAL A 125 -5.05 14.75 -16.86
N MET A 126 -5.32 13.62 -16.20
CA MET A 126 -5.57 12.36 -16.91
C MET A 126 -6.86 12.40 -17.71
N TYR A 127 -7.91 13.03 -17.16
CA TYR A 127 -9.17 13.24 -17.87
C TYR A 127 -8.99 14.13 -19.12
N ALA A 128 -8.30 15.27 -18.99
CA ALA A 128 -8.02 16.16 -20.11
C ALA A 128 -7.26 15.44 -21.24
N VAL A 129 -6.25 14.63 -20.90
CA VAL A 129 -5.51 13.83 -21.87
C VAL A 129 -6.41 12.75 -22.50
N ALA A 130 -7.26 12.07 -21.72
CA ALA A 130 -8.20 11.08 -22.23
C ALA A 130 -9.21 11.71 -23.21
N MET A 131 -9.71 12.91 -22.92
CA MET A 131 -10.57 13.69 -23.82
C MET A 131 -9.84 14.04 -25.14
N ALA A 132 -8.62 14.59 -25.03
CA ALA A 132 -7.81 14.96 -26.20
C ALA A 132 -7.45 13.76 -27.08
N GLN A 133 -7.26 12.59 -26.49
CA GLN A 133 -7.00 11.32 -27.22
C GLN A 133 -8.26 10.63 -27.75
N GLY A 134 -9.45 11.19 -27.52
CA GLY A 134 -10.71 10.66 -28.01
C GLY A 134 -11.21 9.42 -27.29
N ALA A 135 -10.73 9.14 -26.07
CA ALA A 135 -11.18 7.98 -25.28
C ALA A 135 -12.69 7.97 -25.02
N TYR A 136 -13.31 9.14 -25.02
CA TYR A 136 -14.75 9.33 -24.80
C TYR A 136 -15.51 9.73 -26.08
N LYS A 137 -14.92 9.56 -27.26
CA LYS A 137 -15.60 9.93 -28.54
C LYS A 137 -16.96 9.24 -28.66
N GLY A 138 -18.01 10.02 -28.85
CA GLY A 138 -19.41 9.52 -28.91
C GLY A 138 -20.01 9.10 -27.56
N LYS A 139 -19.34 9.33 -26.42
CA LYS A 139 -19.78 8.90 -25.08
C LYS A 139 -19.82 10.06 -24.09
N ALA A 140 -20.38 11.22 -24.46
CA ALA A 140 -20.35 12.44 -23.64
C ALA A 140 -20.94 12.25 -22.23
N VAL A 141 -22.07 11.53 -22.10
CA VAL A 141 -22.71 11.22 -20.81
C VAL A 141 -21.80 10.39 -19.92
N PHE A 142 -21.14 9.39 -20.48
CA PHE A 142 -20.17 8.55 -19.74
C PHE A 142 -18.94 9.36 -19.34
N ALA A 143 -18.43 10.23 -20.21
CA ALA A 143 -17.31 11.11 -19.91
C ALA A 143 -17.59 12.01 -18.70
N LEU A 144 -18.77 12.64 -18.66
CA LEU A 144 -19.20 13.47 -17.54
C LEU A 144 -19.37 12.64 -16.26
N LYS A 145 -20.00 11.46 -16.36
CA LYS A 145 -20.18 10.55 -15.24
C LYS A 145 -18.82 10.09 -14.68
N ASP A 146 -17.89 9.71 -15.56
CA ASP A 146 -16.53 9.26 -15.16
C ASP A 146 -15.79 10.38 -14.42
N LEU A 147 -15.82 11.61 -14.94
CA LEU A 147 -15.24 12.77 -14.25
C LEU A 147 -15.89 13.03 -12.88
N LEU A 148 -17.21 13.14 -12.82
CA LEU A 148 -17.93 13.48 -11.58
C LEU A 148 -17.72 12.43 -10.50
N THR A 149 -17.76 11.14 -10.86
CA THR A 149 -17.55 10.05 -9.91
C THR A 149 -16.12 10.02 -9.38
N HIS A 150 -15.10 10.35 -10.21
CA HIS A 150 -13.73 10.50 -9.73
C HIS A 150 -13.55 11.72 -8.83
N LEU A 151 -14.12 12.89 -9.20
CA LEU A 151 -14.05 14.09 -8.36
C LEU A 151 -14.66 13.89 -6.97
N THR A 152 -15.67 13.03 -6.86
CA THR A 152 -16.39 12.73 -5.61
C THR A 152 -15.93 11.44 -4.90
N PHE A 153 -14.89 10.75 -5.40
CA PHE A 153 -14.41 9.46 -4.90
C PHE A 153 -15.48 8.35 -4.91
N THR A 154 -16.42 8.40 -5.84
CA THR A 154 -17.57 7.46 -5.92
C THR A 154 -17.52 6.52 -7.13
N GLN A 155 -16.45 6.56 -7.95
CA GLN A 155 -16.32 5.73 -9.16
C GLN A 155 -16.44 4.22 -8.88
N MET A 156 -16.16 3.77 -7.65
CA MET A 156 -16.32 2.37 -7.24
C MET A 156 -17.80 1.95 -7.01
N LEU A 157 -18.72 2.90 -6.94
CA LEU A 157 -20.14 2.60 -6.78
C LEU A 157 -20.80 2.17 -8.09
N PHE A 158 -20.18 2.49 -9.23
CA PHE A 158 -20.72 2.22 -10.56
C PHE A 158 -19.75 1.29 -11.31
N ASN A 159 -20.26 0.18 -11.84
CA ASN A 159 -19.43 -0.82 -12.52
C ASN A 159 -18.77 -0.27 -13.79
N ASP A 160 -19.46 0.60 -14.52
CA ASP A 160 -18.92 1.19 -15.75
C ASP A 160 -17.75 2.14 -15.49
N THR A 161 -17.84 3.04 -14.51
CA THR A 161 -16.76 3.97 -14.16
C THR A 161 -15.59 3.27 -13.44
N TYR A 162 -15.84 2.13 -12.79
CA TYR A 162 -14.79 1.31 -12.20
C TYR A 162 -14.02 0.49 -13.24
N LEU A 163 -14.74 -0.16 -14.18
CA LEU A 163 -14.13 -1.11 -15.11
C LEU A 163 -13.60 -0.44 -16.39
N PHE A 164 -14.24 0.63 -16.85
CA PHE A 164 -14.01 1.22 -18.17
C PHE A 164 -13.60 2.69 -18.13
N THR A 165 -13.12 3.18 -16.98
CA THR A 165 -12.63 4.56 -16.86
C THR A 165 -11.57 4.89 -17.91
N GLY A 166 -11.64 6.10 -18.48
CA GLY A 166 -10.57 6.65 -19.33
C GLY A 166 -9.45 7.34 -18.55
N ILE A 167 -9.58 7.48 -17.22
CA ILE A 167 -8.60 8.16 -16.37
C ILE A 167 -7.47 7.19 -16.01
N THR A 168 -7.59 6.46 -14.94
CA THR A 168 -6.66 5.35 -14.60
C THR A 168 -7.32 4.39 -13.62
N ALA A 169 -7.11 3.11 -13.86
CA ALA A 169 -7.75 2.07 -13.05
C ALA A 169 -7.27 2.03 -11.58
N VAL A 170 -6.02 2.45 -11.28
CA VAL A 170 -5.45 2.32 -9.92
C VAL A 170 -6.11 3.23 -8.88
N MET A 171 -6.87 4.25 -9.30
CA MET A 171 -7.52 5.19 -8.38
C MET A 171 -8.65 4.58 -7.54
N TRP A 172 -9.09 3.35 -7.84
CA TRP A 172 -10.07 2.65 -7.02
C TRP A 172 -9.65 2.52 -5.54
N THR A 173 -8.35 2.36 -5.29
CA THR A 173 -7.82 2.21 -3.92
C THR A 173 -7.99 3.48 -3.10
N VAL A 174 -7.90 4.66 -3.74
CA VAL A 174 -8.10 5.94 -3.06
C VAL A 174 -9.54 6.08 -2.59
N CYS A 175 -10.52 5.58 -3.38
CA CYS A 175 -11.92 5.55 -2.95
C CYS A 175 -12.10 4.69 -1.69
N ILE A 176 -11.47 3.52 -1.65
CA ILE A 176 -11.49 2.65 -0.47
C ILE A 176 -10.84 3.37 0.74
N GLU A 177 -9.71 4.02 0.52
CA GLU A 177 -9.02 4.76 1.57
C GLU A 177 -9.87 5.91 2.12
N VAL A 178 -10.49 6.70 1.24
CA VAL A 178 -11.41 7.79 1.64
C VAL A 178 -12.62 7.24 2.39
N ALA A 179 -13.24 6.15 1.91
CA ALA A 179 -14.36 5.52 2.59
C ALA A 179 -13.97 5.03 4.00
N LEU A 180 -12.77 4.44 4.16
CA LEU A 180 -12.23 4.04 5.45
C LEU A 180 -11.98 5.26 6.36
N TYR A 181 -11.50 6.38 5.82
CA TYR A 181 -11.31 7.60 6.62
C TYR A 181 -12.62 8.19 7.14
N LEU A 182 -13.70 8.12 6.36
CA LEU A 182 -15.02 8.62 6.79
C LEU A 182 -15.54 7.86 8.02
N VAL A 183 -15.34 6.55 8.08
CA VAL A 183 -15.79 5.73 9.21
C VAL A 183 -14.74 5.60 10.32
N PHE A 184 -13.49 5.99 10.07
CA PHE A 184 -12.38 5.75 10.99
C PHE A 184 -12.57 6.35 12.38
N PRO A 185 -13.05 7.61 12.60
CA PRO A 185 -13.22 8.15 13.93
C PRO A 185 -14.17 7.31 14.80
N LEU A 186 -15.22 6.76 14.20
CA LEU A 186 -16.16 5.86 14.89
C LEU A 186 -15.47 4.54 15.25
N LEU A 187 -14.79 3.92 14.29
CA LEU A 187 -14.04 2.68 14.51
C LEU A 187 -12.95 2.86 15.57
N ALA A 188 -12.18 3.95 15.51
CA ALA A 188 -11.11 4.25 16.46
C ALA A 188 -11.64 4.44 17.89
N ASN A 189 -12.77 5.12 18.05
CA ASN A 189 -13.42 5.30 19.35
C ASN A 189 -13.94 3.96 19.91
N ALA A 190 -14.64 3.17 19.10
CA ALA A 190 -15.12 1.85 19.49
C ALA A 190 -13.96 0.90 19.86
N PHE A 191 -12.93 0.87 19.03
CA PHE A 191 -11.71 0.07 19.26
C PHE A 191 -10.96 0.52 20.52
N GLY A 192 -10.88 1.83 20.78
CA GLY A 192 -10.30 2.38 21.98
C GLY A 192 -11.01 1.95 23.27
N ARG A 193 -12.34 1.79 23.22
CA ARG A 193 -13.16 1.33 24.36
C ARG A 193 -13.10 -0.19 24.55
N ARG A 194 -13.33 -0.96 23.47
CA ARG A 194 -13.43 -2.43 23.49
C ARG A 194 -12.65 -3.05 22.31
N PRO A 195 -11.30 -3.10 22.37
CA PRO A 195 -10.47 -3.45 21.23
C PRO A 195 -10.78 -4.85 20.66
N LEU A 196 -10.89 -5.87 21.50
CA LEU A 196 -11.15 -7.24 21.03
C LEU A 196 -12.54 -7.40 20.43
N LEU A 197 -13.56 -6.79 21.03
CA LEU A 197 -14.92 -6.84 20.51
C LEU A 197 -15.00 -6.12 19.17
N THR A 198 -14.46 -4.89 19.06
CA THR A 198 -14.49 -4.14 17.82
C THR A 198 -13.70 -4.84 16.71
N TYR A 199 -12.52 -5.39 17.05
CA TYR A 199 -11.74 -6.22 16.13
C TYR A 199 -12.57 -7.41 15.62
N GLY A 200 -13.19 -8.18 16.53
CA GLY A 200 -14.01 -9.33 16.19
C GLY A 200 -15.18 -8.95 15.26
N VAL A 201 -15.91 -7.88 15.59
CA VAL A 201 -17.02 -7.37 14.76
C VAL A 201 -16.53 -6.97 13.37
N MET A 202 -15.43 -6.22 13.26
CA MET A 202 -14.89 -5.79 11.96
C MET A 202 -14.46 -7.00 11.11
N VAL A 203 -13.79 -7.98 11.71
CA VAL A 203 -13.34 -9.19 11.02
C VAL A 203 -14.51 -10.05 10.61
N LEU A 204 -15.41 -10.39 11.53
CA LEU A 204 -16.55 -11.28 11.24
C LEU A 204 -17.50 -10.65 10.21
N PHE A 205 -17.79 -9.35 10.34
CA PHE A 205 -18.64 -8.65 9.38
C PHE A 205 -17.97 -8.56 7.99
N GLY A 206 -16.68 -8.24 7.91
CA GLY A 206 -15.97 -8.18 6.63
C GLY A 206 -15.83 -9.55 5.96
N VAL A 207 -15.58 -10.61 6.72
CA VAL A 207 -15.54 -11.99 6.21
C VAL A 207 -16.93 -12.43 5.75
N TRP A 208 -17.96 -12.21 6.57
CA TRP A 208 -19.35 -12.47 6.17
C TRP A 208 -19.73 -11.76 4.89
N PHE A 209 -19.44 -10.46 4.78
CA PHE A 209 -19.70 -9.68 3.56
C PHE A 209 -18.97 -10.28 2.36
N THR A 210 -17.71 -10.66 2.52
CA THR A 210 -16.89 -11.24 1.44
C THR A 210 -17.44 -12.57 0.95
N ILE A 211 -17.95 -13.42 1.85
CA ILE A 211 -18.43 -14.76 1.50
C ILE A 211 -19.88 -14.73 1.04
N CYS A 212 -20.76 -13.98 1.73
CA CYS A 212 -22.20 -14.07 1.54
C CYS A 212 -22.77 -12.98 0.61
N VAL A 213 -22.16 -11.78 0.58
CA VAL A 213 -22.71 -10.63 -0.15
C VAL A 213 -21.92 -10.34 -1.43
N SER A 214 -20.60 -10.34 -1.33
CA SER A 214 -19.73 -9.96 -2.45
C SER A 214 -19.94 -10.80 -3.72
N PRO A 215 -20.22 -12.11 -3.68
CA PRO A 215 -20.49 -12.90 -4.89
C PRO A 215 -21.66 -12.42 -5.73
N ALA A 216 -22.66 -11.73 -5.13
CA ALA A 216 -23.78 -11.15 -5.85
C ALA A 216 -23.42 -10.07 -6.87
N PHE A 217 -22.21 -9.50 -6.79
CA PHE A 217 -21.72 -8.52 -7.77
C PHE A 217 -21.22 -9.15 -9.08
N GLY A 218 -21.07 -10.48 -9.14
CA GLY A 218 -20.86 -11.28 -10.34
C GLY A 218 -19.43 -11.24 -10.93
N GLU A 219 -18.82 -10.08 -11.08
CA GLU A 219 -17.48 -9.93 -11.67
C GLU A 219 -16.41 -9.96 -10.58
N PRO A 220 -15.40 -10.88 -10.65
CA PRO A 220 -14.42 -11.09 -9.59
C PRO A 220 -13.67 -9.83 -9.15
N ARG A 221 -13.32 -8.96 -10.10
CA ARG A 221 -12.64 -7.69 -9.83
C ARG A 221 -13.49 -6.73 -8.99
N ILE A 222 -14.83 -6.75 -9.22
CA ILE A 222 -15.77 -5.96 -8.44
C ILE A 222 -15.96 -6.58 -7.06
N MET A 223 -16.11 -7.91 -7.00
CA MET A 223 -16.31 -8.67 -5.76
C MET A 223 -15.18 -8.43 -4.76
N VAL A 224 -13.93 -8.61 -5.20
CA VAL A 224 -12.76 -8.54 -4.33
C VAL A 224 -12.45 -7.14 -3.82
N ASN A 225 -12.87 -6.09 -4.56
CA ASN A 225 -12.48 -4.70 -4.27
C ASN A 225 -13.60 -3.84 -3.67
N ARG A 226 -14.65 -4.46 -3.11
CA ARG A 226 -15.65 -3.70 -2.35
C ARG A 226 -15.08 -3.22 -1.01
N PHE A 227 -15.45 -2.01 -0.60
CA PHE A 227 -14.98 -1.36 0.63
C PHE A 227 -15.04 -2.29 1.87
N LEU A 228 -16.16 -2.99 2.07
CA LEU A 228 -16.36 -3.83 3.25
C LEU A 228 -15.47 -5.08 3.27
N THR A 229 -14.98 -5.53 2.10
CA THR A 229 -14.03 -6.66 2.05
C THR A 229 -12.66 -6.32 2.64
N PHE A 230 -12.36 -5.03 2.84
CA PHE A 230 -11.11 -4.56 3.45
C PHE A 230 -11.20 -4.33 4.96
N LEU A 231 -12.39 -4.45 5.57
CA LEU A 231 -12.53 -4.27 7.02
C LEU A 231 -11.61 -5.19 7.84
N PRO A 232 -11.42 -6.49 7.51
CA PRO A 232 -10.48 -7.35 8.23
C PRO A 232 -9.03 -6.86 8.12
N VAL A 233 -8.62 -6.39 6.94
CA VAL A 233 -7.28 -5.84 6.69
C VAL A 233 -7.06 -4.60 7.55
N PHE A 234 -8.06 -3.72 7.60
CA PHE A 234 -8.01 -2.50 8.37
C PHE A 234 -8.02 -2.77 9.88
N ALA A 235 -8.83 -3.73 10.34
CA ALA A 235 -8.85 -4.19 11.74
C ALA A 235 -7.48 -4.75 12.16
N ASN A 236 -6.83 -5.53 11.29
CA ASN A 236 -5.49 -6.06 11.52
C ASN A 236 -4.46 -4.94 11.69
N GLY A 237 -4.52 -3.88 10.87
CA GLY A 237 -3.64 -2.71 11.01
C GLY A 237 -3.86 -1.96 12.33
N MET A 238 -5.13 -1.75 12.74
CA MET A 238 -5.47 -1.13 14.03
C MET A 238 -4.98 -1.98 15.21
N MET A 239 -5.19 -3.30 15.16
CA MET A 239 -4.71 -4.23 16.18
C MET A 239 -3.19 -4.26 16.26
N ALA A 240 -2.50 -4.22 15.12
CA ALA A 240 -1.05 -4.14 15.07
C ALA A 240 -0.53 -2.89 15.80
N ALA A 241 -1.11 -1.72 15.54
CA ALA A 241 -0.75 -0.49 16.26
C ALA A 241 -1.02 -0.58 17.77
N HIS A 242 -2.14 -1.19 18.16
CA HIS A 242 -2.49 -1.42 19.56
C HIS A 242 -1.45 -2.29 20.27
N LEU A 243 -1.12 -3.44 19.67
CA LEU A 243 -0.14 -4.39 20.21
C LEU A 243 1.28 -3.81 20.23
N TYR A 244 1.64 -3.03 19.21
CA TYR A 244 2.96 -2.39 19.14
C TYR A 244 3.17 -1.40 20.30
N VAL A 245 2.21 -0.50 20.55
CA VAL A 245 2.33 0.47 21.65
C VAL A 245 2.24 -0.22 23.02
N TRP A 246 1.33 -1.19 23.15
CA TRP A 246 1.27 -2.01 24.37
C TRP A 246 2.62 -2.67 24.68
N TYR A 247 3.23 -3.31 23.68
CA TYR A 247 4.55 -3.93 23.81
C TYR A 247 5.62 -2.92 24.19
N ALA A 248 5.68 -1.78 23.52
CA ALA A 248 6.70 -0.77 23.73
C ALA A 248 6.68 -0.20 25.16
N GLU A 249 5.48 -0.03 25.73
CA GLU A 249 5.27 0.61 27.03
C GLU A 249 5.24 -0.39 28.20
N ARG A 250 4.75 -1.62 27.98
CA ARG A 250 4.51 -2.57 29.08
C ARG A 250 5.59 -3.63 29.24
N VAL A 251 6.29 -3.97 28.16
CA VAL A 251 7.32 -5.00 28.21
C VAL A 251 8.67 -4.38 28.61
N ARG A 252 9.16 -4.74 29.80
CA ARG A 252 10.43 -4.21 30.35
C ARG A 252 11.65 -4.89 29.71
N HIS A 253 11.63 -6.23 29.64
CA HIS A 253 12.73 -7.03 29.09
C HIS A 253 12.50 -7.32 27.60
N LYS A 254 13.13 -6.54 26.73
CA LYS A 254 12.88 -6.56 25.28
C LYS A 254 13.78 -7.52 24.49
N ALA A 255 14.78 -8.16 25.11
CA ALA A 255 15.75 -9.01 24.40
C ALA A 255 15.08 -10.23 23.75
N ILE A 256 14.43 -11.08 24.56
CA ILE A 256 13.74 -12.29 24.07
C ILE A 256 12.63 -11.91 23.07
N PRO A 257 11.70 -10.98 23.37
CA PRO A 257 10.69 -10.57 22.40
C PRO A 257 11.27 -10.01 21.10
N SER A 258 12.40 -9.30 21.13
CA SER A 258 13.04 -8.79 19.90
C SER A 258 13.65 -9.90 19.05
N ILE A 259 14.22 -10.94 19.68
CA ILE A 259 14.68 -12.13 18.97
C ILE A 259 13.48 -12.86 18.34
N LEU A 260 12.42 -13.09 19.12
CA LEU A 260 11.19 -13.71 18.63
C LEU A 260 10.54 -12.88 17.52
N GLY A 261 10.55 -11.55 17.64
CA GLY A 261 10.08 -10.62 16.60
C GLY A 261 10.89 -10.76 15.30
N THR A 262 12.21 -10.92 15.40
CA THR A 262 13.06 -11.18 14.24
C THR A 262 12.71 -12.51 13.55
N ILE A 263 12.53 -13.57 14.34
CA ILE A 263 12.12 -14.88 13.83
C ILE A 263 10.72 -14.81 13.20
N ALA A 264 9.77 -14.14 13.87
CA ALA A 264 8.42 -13.96 13.37
C ALA A 264 8.38 -13.16 12.06
N ALA A 265 9.21 -12.11 11.92
CA ALA A 265 9.35 -11.35 10.69
C ALA A 265 9.88 -12.23 9.54
N ALA A 266 10.91 -13.05 9.78
CA ALA A 266 11.45 -13.96 8.78
C ALA A 266 10.44 -15.05 8.38
N ALA A 267 9.80 -15.68 9.36
CA ALA A 267 8.80 -16.72 9.13
C ALA A 267 7.57 -16.19 8.39
N SER A 268 7.07 -15.00 8.76
CA SER A 268 5.95 -14.37 8.06
C SER A 268 6.32 -13.91 6.65
N LEU A 269 7.53 -13.43 6.40
CA LEU A 269 8.01 -13.12 5.05
C LEU A 269 8.04 -14.38 4.17
N TYR A 270 8.49 -15.51 4.71
CA TYR A 270 8.40 -16.80 4.02
C TYR A 270 6.95 -17.20 3.74
N MET A 271 6.04 -17.02 4.71
CA MET A 271 4.61 -17.31 4.53
C MET A 271 3.98 -16.41 3.47
N ILE A 272 4.29 -15.10 3.46
CA ILE A 272 3.85 -14.15 2.41
C ILE A 272 4.32 -14.64 1.04
N PHE A 273 5.57 -15.05 0.92
CA PHE A 273 6.09 -15.60 -0.33
C PHE A 273 5.35 -16.87 -0.78
N ARG A 274 5.04 -17.78 0.16
CA ARG A 274 4.25 -18.98 -0.11
C ARG A 274 2.83 -18.64 -0.58
N LEU A 275 2.17 -17.67 0.07
CA LEU A 275 0.84 -17.18 -0.33
C LEU A 275 0.88 -16.51 -1.70
N PHE A 276 1.89 -15.71 -1.98
CA PHE A 276 2.09 -15.12 -3.30
C PHE A 276 2.28 -16.18 -4.39
N ARG A 277 3.07 -17.21 -4.12
CA ARG A 277 3.21 -18.35 -5.05
C ARG A 277 1.89 -19.09 -5.28
N SER A 278 1.12 -19.31 -4.22
CA SER A 278 -0.20 -19.95 -4.31
C SER A 278 -1.16 -19.11 -5.15
N CYS A 279 -1.20 -17.79 -4.97
CA CYS A 279 -1.99 -16.89 -5.80
C CYS A 279 -1.52 -16.93 -7.27
N ALA A 280 -0.21 -16.84 -7.53
CA ALA A 280 0.35 -16.88 -8.86
C ALA A 280 0.05 -18.22 -9.59
N ALA A 281 -0.10 -19.30 -8.85
CA ALA A 281 -0.44 -20.63 -9.36
C ALA A 281 -1.96 -20.83 -9.59
N ALA A 282 -2.81 -19.91 -9.11
CA ALA A 282 -4.27 -20.04 -9.26
C ALA A 282 -4.77 -19.89 -10.72
N GLY A 283 -3.91 -19.39 -11.63
CA GLY A 283 -4.24 -19.27 -13.05
C GLY A 283 -4.30 -17.82 -13.54
N ASP A 284 -5.38 -17.49 -14.27
CA ASP A 284 -5.60 -16.14 -14.83
C ASP A 284 -6.01 -15.10 -13.78
N ALA A 285 -6.22 -13.86 -14.22
CA ALA A 285 -6.56 -12.75 -13.35
C ALA A 285 -7.85 -13.00 -12.54
N SER A 286 -8.87 -13.62 -13.12
CA SER A 286 -10.13 -13.90 -12.44
C SER A 286 -9.94 -14.93 -11.33
N HIS A 287 -9.23 -16.01 -11.59
CA HIS A 287 -8.91 -17.03 -10.59
C HIS A 287 -8.03 -16.46 -9.47
N GLN A 288 -7.06 -15.58 -9.80
CA GLN A 288 -6.25 -14.90 -8.80
C GLN A 288 -7.07 -13.95 -7.90
N GLN A 289 -8.08 -13.29 -8.45
CA GLN A 289 -8.99 -12.42 -7.69
C GLN A 289 -9.90 -13.24 -6.75
N VAL A 290 -10.41 -14.38 -7.22
CA VAL A 290 -11.15 -15.34 -6.36
C VAL A 290 -10.24 -15.87 -5.25
N TRP A 291 -9.00 -16.26 -5.58
CA TRP A 291 -8.01 -16.65 -4.61
C TRP A 291 -7.77 -15.57 -3.55
N GLN A 292 -7.60 -14.30 -3.99
CA GLN A 292 -7.41 -13.15 -3.09
C GLN A 292 -8.61 -12.98 -2.15
N MET A 293 -9.82 -13.10 -2.66
CA MET A 293 -11.04 -12.99 -1.85
C MET A 293 -11.07 -14.06 -0.75
N GLN A 294 -10.72 -15.31 -1.07
CA GLN A 294 -10.71 -16.44 -0.13
C GLN A 294 -9.55 -16.36 0.88
N ASN A 295 -8.40 -15.82 0.49
CA ASN A 295 -7.17 -15.84 1.27
C ASN A 295 -6.77 -14.48 1.86
N ARG A 296 -7.54 -13.40 1.62
CA ARG A 296 -7.21 -12.03 2.08
C ARG A 296 -6.96 -11.97 3.58
N MET A 297 -7.76 -12.67 4.38
CA MET A 297 -7.60 -12.68 5.83
C MET A 297 -6.26 -13.29 6.23
N PHE A 298 -5.88 -14.45 5.67
CA PHE A 298 -4.60 -15.11 5.96
C PHE A 298 -3.41 -14.27 5.50
N LEU A 299 -3.49 -13.68 4.31
CA LEU A 299 -2.46 -12.78 3.79
C LEU A 299 -2.31 -11.54 4.68
N SER A 300 -3.42 -10.94 5.08
CA SER A 300 -3.44 -9.79 5.97
C SER A 300 -2.88 -10.10 7.35
N LEU A 301 -3.14 -11.28 7.91
CA LEU A 301 -2.51 -11.75 9.16
C LEU A 301 -0.99 -11.94 8.97
N ALA A 302 -0.55 -12.52 7.85
CA ALA A 302 0.86 -12.67 7.57
C ALA A 302 1.57 -11.30 7.45
N PHE A 303 0.95 -10.31 6.79
CA PHE A 303 1.44 -8.94 6.76
C PHE A 303 1.48 -8.29 8.16
N THR A 304 0.47 -8.57 9.00
CA THR A 304 0.42 -8.08 10.38
C THR A 304 1.57 -8.61 11.23
N VAL A 305 1.81 -9.92 11.15
CA VAL A 305 2.91 -10.58 11.87
C VAL A 305 4.27 -10.07 11.35
N PHE A 306 4.41 -9.90 10.04
CA PHE A 306 5.60 -9.30 9.44
C PHE A 306 5.85 -7.88 9.96
N LEU A 307 4.82 -7.02 9.91
CA LEU A 307 4.92 -5.63 10.35
C LEU A 307 5.29 -5.52 11.84
N LEU A 308 4.59 -6.26 12.70
CA LEU A 308 4.87 -6.28 14.13
C LEU A 308 6.25 -6.87 14.42
N GLY A 309 6.53 -8.04 13.84
CA GLY A 309 7.81 -8.71 14.02
C GLY A 309 8.99 -7.83 13.59
N ALA A 310 8.90 -7.20 12.39
CA ALA A 310 9.91 -6.28 11.90
C ALA A 310 10.06 -5.04 12.80
N SER A 311 8.92 -4.48 13.29
CA SER A 311 8.93 -3.28 14.13
C SER A 311 9.55 -3.50 15.52
N ILE A 312 9.43 -4.71 16.08
CA ILE A 312 10.01 -5.06 17.39
C ILE A 312 11.31 -5.86 17.29
N SER A 313 11.77 -6.20 16.08
CA SER A 313 13.00 -6.96 15.82
C SER A 313 14.24 -6.27 16.37
N MET A 314 15.37 -6.96 16.36
CA MET A 314 16.67 -6.39 16.73
C MET A 314 17.03 -5.20 15.83
N LYS A 315 17.67 -4.18 16.40
CA LYS A 315 18.02 -2.92 15.70
C LYS A 315 18.75 -3.12 14.35
N PRO A 316 19.71 -4.05 14.18
CA PRO A 316 20.33 -4.28 12.88
C PRO A 316 19.32 -4.71 11.81
N VAL A 317 18.35 -5.55 12.17
CA VAL A 317 17.30 -6.04 11.25
C VAL A 317 16.34 -4.90 10.91
N ARG A 318 15.94 -4.08 11.90
CA ARG A 318 15.09 -2.90 11.65
C ARG A 318 15.74 -1.92 10.69
N LYS A 319 17.07 -1.71 10.77
CA LYS A 319 17.82 -0.80 9.88
C LYS A 319 17.74 -1.20 8.40
N ILE A 320 17.42 -2.45 8.08
CA ILE A 320 17.19 -2.89 6.69
C ILE A 320 15.97 -2.16 6.11
N LEU A 321 14.93 -1.94 6.92
CA LEU A 321 13.72 -1.23 6.52
C LEU A 321 13.75 0.26 6.89
N ASP A 322 14.43 0.60 7.98
CA ASP A 322 14.57 1.97 8.48
C ASP A 322 15.87 2.58 7.94
N ASN A 323 15.85 3.01 6.68
CA ASN A 323 16.99 3.65 6.02
C ASN A 323 16.53 4.83 5.12
N LYS A 324 17.45 5.72 4.80
CA LYS A 324 17.18 6.97 4.06
C LYS A 324 16.61 6.74 2.66
N VAL A 325 17.03 5.67 1.98
CA VAL A 325 16.56 5.36 0.61
C VAL A 325 15.09 4.97 0.65
N LEU A 326 14.71 4.02 1.50
CA LEU A 326 13.33 3.58 1.63
C LEU A 326 12.44 4.70 2.17
N SER A 327 12.92 5.53 3.11
CA SER A 327 12.17 6.70 3.59
C SER A 327 11.96 7.74 2.48
N ALA A 328 12.93 7.96 1.59
CA ALA A 328 12.77 8.85 0.43
C ALA A 328 11.71 8.31 -0.55
N ILE A 329 11.71 7.00 -0.83
CA ILE A 329 10.68 6.36 -1.66
C ILE A 329 9.30 6.48 -0.99
N ALA A 330 9.21 6.20 0.31
CA ALA A 330 7.96 6.33 1.08
C ALA A 330 7.41 7.76 1.05
N ALA A 331 8.28 8.77 1.07
CA ALA A 331 7.88 10.17 1.03
C ALA A 331 7.16 10.59 -0.26
N VAL A 332 7.44 9.94 -1.38
CA VAL A 332 6.81 10.19 -2.69
C VAL A 332 5.81 9.09 -3.09
N SER A 333 5.63 8.07 -2.24
CA SER A 333 4.89 6.83 -2.55
C SER A 333 3.44 7.07 -2.98
N TYR A 334 2.77 8.10 -2.45
CA TYR A 334 1.39 8.41 -2.80
C TYR A 334 1.27 8.88 -4.27
N ASN A 335 2.06 9.86 -4.67
CA ASN A 335 2.08 10.31 -6.05
C ASN A 335 2.66 9.26 -7.00
N LEU A 336 3.66 8.52 -6.54
CA LEU A 336 4.20 7.38 -7.29
C LEU A 336 3.11 6.35 -7.59
N TYR A 337 2.26 6.04 -6.59
CA TYR A 337 1.11 5.15 -6.76
C TYR A 337 0.04 5.73 -7.72
N LEU A 338 -0.27 7.02 -7.65
CA LEU A 338 -1.29 7.63 -8.52
C LEU A 338 -0.89 7.62 -10.01
N TRP A 339 0.39 7.87 -10.30
CA TRP A 339 0.84 8.16 -11.67
C TRP A 339 1.50 6.98 -12.39
N HIS A 340 2.05 5.98 -11.69
CA HIS A 340 2.90 4.95 -12.27
C HIS A 340 2.25 4.20 -13.44
N GLN A 341 1.03 3.70 -13.27
CA GLN A 341 0.35 2.90 -14.30
C GLN A 341 0.01 3.74 -15.52
N TRP A 342 -0.51 4.95 -15.31
CA TRP A 342 -0.85 5.86 -16.38
C TRP A 342 0.40 6.23 -17.20
N LEU A 343 1.50 6.56 -16.55
CA LEU A 343 2.75 6.95 -17.21
C LEU A 343 3.34 5.82 -18.05
N ILE A 344 3.41 4.58 -17.52
CA ILE A 344 3.96 3.45 -18.31
C ILE A 344 3.06 3.11 -19.50
N VAL A 345 1.74 3.17 -19.35
CA VAL A 345 0.80 2.98 -20.45
C VAL A 345 0.99 4.04 -21.53
N LYS A 346 1.13 5.32 -21.14
CA LYS A 346 1.37 6.41 -22.11
C LYS A 346 2.75 6.31 -22.77
N LEU A 347 3.78 5.89 -22.06
CA LEU A 347 5.11 5.64 -22.62
C LEU A 347 5.05 4.52 -23.68
N CYS A 348 4.43 3.37 -23.39
CA CYS A 348 4.27 2.29 -24.33
C CYS A 348 3.46 2.73 -25.56
N SER A 349 2.35 3.46 -25.36
CA SER A 349 1.54 4.00 -26.44
C SER A 349 2.31 4.98 -27.34
N ALA A 350 3.16 5.84 -26.76
CA ALA A 350 4.02 6.75 -27.53
C ALA A 350 5.07 6.01 -28.38
N LEU A 351 5.45 4.82 -27.99
CA LEU A 351 6.32 3.91 -28.77
C LEU A 351 5.55 3.06 -29.80
N GLY A 352 4.24 3.30 -29.97
CA GLY A 352 3.37 2.56 -30.90
C GLY A 352 2.95 1.19 -30.38
N ALA A 353 3.29 0.82 -29.16
CA ALA A 353 2.91 -0.48 -28.58
C ALA A 353 1.45 -0.47 -28.10
N LYS A 354 0.68 -1.47 -28.47
CA LYS A 354 -0.71 -1.70 -28.03
C LYS A 354 -0.81 -2.67 -26.86
N SER A 355 0.25 -3.45 -26.63
CA SER A 355 0.31 -4.48 -25.59
C SER A 355 1.75 -4.70 -25.12
N GLY A 356 1.90 -5.41 -23.98
CA GLY A 356 3.22 -5.86 -23.53
C GLY A 356 3.93 -6.80 -24.50
N ALA A 357 3.17 -7.50 -25.36
CA ALA A 357 3.72 -8.35 -26.42
C ALA A 357 4.52 -7.52 -27.44
N ASP A 358 4.04 -6.34 -27.81
CA ASP A 358 4.73 -5.47 -28.78
C ASP A 358 6.09 -5.00 -28.25
N ILE A 359 6.15 -4.67 -26.95
CA ILE A 359 7.42 -4.34 -26.29
C ILE A 359 8.33 -5.59 -26.21
N ALA A 360 7.78 -6.76 -25.90
CA ALA A 360 8.51 -8.01 -25.80
C ALA A 360 9.10 -8.45 -27.16
N ASN A 361 8.39 -8.21 -28.27
CA ASN A 361 8.87 -8.46 -29.62
C ASN A 361 10.12 -7.65 -30.00
N GLY A 362 10.32 -6.48 -29.36
CA GLY A 362 11.57 -5.70 -29.45
C GLY A 362 12.75 -6.29 -28.69
N GLY A 363 12.56 -7.44 -28.03
CA GLY A 363 13.58 -8.16 -27.28
C GLY A 363 13.84 -7.62 -25.86
N VAL A 364 14.72 -8.32 -25.14
CA VAL A 364 15.01 -8.05 -23.72
C VAL A 364 15.56 -6.64 -23.49
N SER A 365 16.36 -6.13 -24.43
CA SER A 365 16.91 -4.76 -24.36
C SER A 365 15.77 -3.71 -24.37
N MET A 366 14.79 -3.86 -25.27
CA MET A 366 13.63 -2.98 -25.34
C MET A 366 12.80 -3.04 -24.06
N GLN A 367 12.53 -4.25 -23.55
CA GLN A 367 11.79 -4.45 -22.30
C GLN A 367 12.47 -3.71 -21.13
N TRP A 368 13.79 -3.83 -20.98
CA TRP A 368 14.55 -3.13 -19.94
C TRP A 368 14.56 -1.63 -20.14
N THR A 369 14.82 -1.18 -21.37
CA THR A 369 14.83 0.27 -21.69
C THR A 369 13.51 0.92 -21.34
N VAL A 370 12.39 0.34 -21.74
CA VAL A 370 11.04 0.85 -21.44
C VAL A 370 10.76 0.81 -19.93
N THR A 371 11.15 -0.29 -19.26
CA THR A 371 10.94 -0.42 -17.81
C THR A 371 11.73 0.62 -17.03
N ILE A 372 13.03 0.77 -17.32
CA ILE A 372 13.90 1.73 -16.60
C ILE A 372 13.46 3.17 -16.89
N THR A 373 13.19 3.50 -18.17
CA THR A 373 12.69 4.83 -18.54
C THR A 373 11.37 5.13 -17.84
N GLY A 374 10.43 4.19 -17.87
CA GLY A 374 9.13 4.35 -17.19
C GLY A 374 9.28 4.53 -15.68
N LEU A 375 10.14 3.75 -15.00
CA LEU A 375 10.43 3.91 -13.57
C LEU A 375 11.03 5.30 -13.31
N THR A 376 12.02 5.71 -14.07
CA THR A 376 12.68 7.02 -13.91
C THR A 376 11.66 8.15 -14.06
N VAL A 377 10.82 8.11 -15.09
CA VAL A 377 9.76 9.11 -15.32
C VAL A 377 8.75 9.08 -14.18
N ALA A 378 8.31 7.90 -13.72
CA ALA A 378 7.35 7.78 -12.63
C ALA A 378 7.89 8.37 -11.32
N PHE A 379 9.15 8.12 -10.97
CA PHE A 379 9.78 8.70 -9.78
C PHE A 379 9.97 10.21 -9.93
N ALA A 380 10.40 10.70 -11.09
CA ALA A 380 10.57 12.12 -11.36
C ALA A 380 9.24 12.88 -11.24
N VAL A 381 8.19 12.39 -11.88
CA VAL A 381 6.83 12.97 -11.80
C VAL A 381 6.29 12.93 -10.38
N ALA A 382 6.44 11.79 -9.68
CA ALA A 382 6.01 11.66 -8.29
C ALA A 382 6.73 12.67 -7.38
N ALA A 383 8.04 12.85 -7.55
CA ALA A 383 8.81 13.83 -6.79
C ALA A 383 8.37 15.27 -7.10
N LEU A 384 8.23 15.61 -8.37
CA LEU A 384 7.77 16.95 -8.80
C LEU A 384 6.41 17.30 -8.21
N ILE A 385 5.45 16.38 -8.27
CA ILE A 385 4.10 16.61 -7.74
C ILE A 385 4.12 16.64 -6.20
N THR A 386 4.87 15.75 -5.56
CA THR A 386 4.96 15.73 -4.09
C THR A 386 5.56 17.03 -3.54
N TYR A 387 6.65 17.51 -4.12
CA TYR A 387 7.34 18.69 -3.61
C TYR A 387 6.80 20.00 -4.20
N GLY A 388 6.29 19.99 -5.44
CA GLY A 388 5.77 21.18 -6.12
C GLY A 388 4.29 21.46 -5.86
N ILE A 389 3.46 20.45 -5.58
CA ILE A 389 2.01 20.60 -5.41
C ILE A 389 1.55 20.13 -4.03
N GLU A 390 1.74 18.84 -3.71
CA GLU A 390 1.18 18.23 -2.49
C GLU A 390 1.65 18.95 -1.23
N LYS A 391 2.95 19.02 -1.00
CA LYS A 391 3.51 19.63 0.22
C LYS A 391 3.20 21.12 0.35
N PRO A 392 3.34 21.98 -0.70
CA PRO A 392 2.96 23.38 -0.60
C PRO A 392 1.48 23.57 -0.29
N VAL A 393 0.59 22.92 -1.03
CA VAL A 393 -0.87 23.04 -0.83
C VAL A 393 -1.29 22.49 0.53
N SER A 394 -0.72 21.35 0.96
CA SER A 394 -0.97 20.79 2.28
C SER A 394 -0.57 21.75 3.40
N ARG A 395 0.57 22.44 3.27
CA ARG A 395 1.00 23.46 4.26
C ARG A 395 0.03 24.65 4.30
N LEU A 396 -0.42 25.14 3.16
CA LEU A 396 -1.41 26.22 3.09
C LEU A 396 -2.70 25.82 3.81
N ILE A 397 -3.26 24.64 3.49
CA ILE A 397 -4.48 24.14 4.12
C ILE A 397 -4.31 24.00 5.64
N LEU A 398 -3.17 23.48 6.11
CA LEU A 398 -2.95 23.24 7.53
C LEU A 398 -2.67 24.52 8.33
N ASN A 399 -2.07 25.56 7.72
CA ASN A 399 -1.74 26.82 8.38
C ASN A 399 -2.95 27.77 8.47
N THR A 400 -3.89 27.74 7.53
CA THR A 400 -5.13 28.56 7.56
C THR A 400 -6.04 28.34 8.77
N GLY A 401 -5.68 27.55 9.75
CA GLY A 401 -6.42 27.32 11.00
C GLY A 401 -5.64 27.67 12.26
N ARG A 402 -4.47 28.33 12.15
CA ARG A 402 -3.67 28.78 13.28
C ARG A 402 -3.82 30.30 13.53
N GLU A 403 -4.49 31.02 12.65
CA GLU A 403 -4.68 32.48 12.72
C GLU A 403 -6.07 32.90 13.25
N ASN A 404 -6.88 31.95 13.74
CA ASN A 404 -8.19 32.24 14.37
C ASN A 404 -8.25 31.69 15.78
#